data_c1207132c7001d6c0f08769f77e2dbbe
#
_entry.id   c1207132c7001d6c0f08769f77e2dbbe
#
_cell.length_a   1.000
_cell.length_b   1.000
_cell.length_c   1.000
_cell.angle_alpha   90.00
_cell.angle_beta   90.00
_cell.angle_gamma   90.00
#
_symmetry.space_group_name_H-M   'P 1'
#
loop_
_entity.id
_entity.type
_entity.pdbx_description
1 polymer ?
#
loop_
_entity_poly.entity_id
_entity_poly.type
_entity_poly.pdbx_seq_one_letter_code
_entity_poly.pdbx_strand_id
1 'polypeptide(L)'
;MKATSAVVGPNDMVMLPRHSTHSDWEVELGVVIGKSCKYVGIEDALDYVAGYFVANDVSERHFQTQLTGQWTKGKSCDTFGPIGPWLVTTDEVADPQKLDMSLDVNGKRMQTGNTSTMIFSVAECISHLSELMTLHPGDVISTGTPPGVGMGIKPEPVFLKEGDVMEAVSYTHLTLPTSPHV
;
A
#
# COMPACT_ATOMS: atom_id res chain seq x y z
N MET A 1 -0.53 8.88 -5.77
CA MET A 1 0.91 9.20 -5.60
C MET A 1 1.16 9.54 -4.15
N LYS A 2 2.27 9.09 -3.59
CA LYS A 2 2.67 9.31 -2.19
C LYS A 2 4.05 9.97 -2.17
N ALA A 3 4.27 10.91 -1.26
CA ALA A 3 5.58 11.55 -1.10
C ALA A 3 6.61 10.56 -0.54
N THR A 4 7.86 10.68 -0.92
CA THR A 4 8.94 9.82 -0.40
C THR A 4 9.16 10.00 1.10
N SER A 5 8.87 11.19 1.64
CA SER A 5 8.92 11.47 3.09
C SER A 5 7.86 10.73 3.91
N ALA A 6 6.84 10.17 3.26
CA ALA A 6 5.84 9.35 3.93
C ALA A 6 6.33 7.91 4.18
N VAL A 7 7.38 7.46 3.47
CA VAL A 7 7.87 6.07 3.56
C VAL A 7 8.64 5.87 4.86
N VAL A 8 8.26 4.83 5.60
CA VAL A 8 8.88 4.42 6.86
C VAL A 8 9.01 2.90 6.92
N GLY A 9 9.79 2.41 7.88
CA GLY A 9 10.00 0.98 8.09
C GLY A 9 8.77 0.25 8.65
N PRO A 10 8.82 -1.09 8.69
CA PRO A 10 7.67 -1.93 9.03
C PRO A 10 7.23 -1.83 10.49
N ASN A 11 8.13 -1.40 11.38
CA ASN A 11 7.84 -1.28 12.82
C ASN A 11 7.89 0.19 13.29
N ASP A 12 7.95 1.13 12.34
CA ASP A 12 7.99 2.55 12.69
C ASP A 12 6.59 3.03 13.09
N MET A 13 6.59 4.07 13.91
CA MET A 13 5.36 4.72 14.32
C MET A 13 4.74 5.53 13.18
N VAL A 14 3.44 5.41 13.03
CA VAL A 14 2.65 6.26 12.13
C VAL A 14 2.10 7.45 12.92
N MET A 15 2.53 8.65 12.55
CA MET A 15 2.13 9.89 13.22
C MET A 15 0.82 10.42 12.63
N LEU A 16 -0.21 10.55 13.45
CA LEU A 16 -1.44 11.20 13.02
C LEU A 16 -1.17 12.70 12.80
N PRO A 17 -1.48 13.25 11.62
CA PRO A 17 -1.22 14.66 11.35
C PRO A 17 -2.14 15.58 12.15
N ARG A 18 -1.72 16.82 12.35
CA ARG A 18 -2.56 17.83 13.02
C ARG A 18 -3.90 17.93 12.32
N HIS A 19 -4.97 18.00 13.12
CA HIS A 19 -6.36 18.07 12.64
C HIS A 19 -6.81 16.80 11.89
N SER A 20 -6.07 15.69 11.99
CA SER A 20 -6.53 14.41 11.51
C SER A 20 -7.77 13.95 12.29
N THR A 21 -8.77 13.50 11.55
CA THR A 21 -10.00 12.96 12.11
C THR A 21 -10.43 11.68 11.38
N HIS A 22 -9.79 11.38 10.25
CA HIS A 22 -10.21 10.31 9.35
C HIS A 22 -9.00 9.52 8.82
N SER A 23 -7.98 9.29 9.65
CA SER A 23 -6.86 8.43 9.27
C SER A 23 -7.30 6.97 9.19
N ASP A 24 -6.95 6.31 8.11
CA ASP A 24 -7.45 5.02 7.69
C ASP A 24 -6.31 4.13 7.19
N TRP A 25 -6.49 2.83 7.21
CA TRP A 25 -5.54 1.80 6.80
C TRP A 25 -5.85 1.28 5.40
N GLU A 26 -4.83 0.83 4.69
CA GLU A 26 -4.92 0.20 3.37
C GLU A 26 -3.79 -0.80 3.18
N VAL A 27 -4.02 -2.10 3.46
CA VAL A 27 -3.03 -3.12 3.09
C VAL A 27 -2.97 -3.26 1.57
N GLU A 28 -1.75 -3.23 1.02
CA GLU A 28 -1.50 -3.32 -0.41
C GLU A 28 -0.30 -4.20 -0.73
N LEU A 29 -0.28 -4.76 -1.93
CA LEU A 29 0.95 -5.28 -2.50
C LEU A 29 1.80 -4.10 -2.99
N GLY A 30 3.01 -3.98 -2.50
CA GLY A 30 4.02 -3.07 -3.02
C GLY A 30 4.87 -3.77 -4.06
N VAL A 31 5.12 -3.11 -5.20
CA VAL A 31 5.97 -3.62 -6.29
C VAL A 31 7.16 -2.70 -6.46
N VAL A 32 8.37 -3.26 -6.51
CA VAL A 32 9.59 -2.49 -6.76
C VAL A 32 10.07 -2.71 -8.18
N ILE A 33 10.28 -1.62 -8.90
CA ILE A 33 10.87 -1.66 -10.24
C ILE A 33 12.38 -1.96 -10.12
N GLY A 34 12.86 -2.91 -10.89
CA GLY A 34 14.26 -3.34 -10.91
C GLY A 34 15.06 -2.87 -12.11
N LYS A 35 14.38 -2.56 -13.21
CA LYS A 35 14.99 -2.09 -14.46
C LYS A 35 14.20 -0.90 -14.99
N SER A 36 14.92 0.11 -15.55
CA SER A 36 14.22 1.24 -16.19
C SER A 36 13.33 0.77 -17.32
N CYS A 37 12.10 1.24 -17.36
CA CYS A 37 11.13 0.88 -18.39
C CYS A 37 10.28 2.07 -18.84
N LYS A 38 9.91 2.03 -20.12
CA LYS A 38 9.05 3.00 -20.80
C LYS A 38 8.36 2.29 -21.96
N TYR A 39 7.05 2.49 -22.12
CA TYR A 39 6.24 1.87 -23.16
C TYR A 39 6.30 0.34 -23.20
N VAL A 40 6.21 -0.29 -22.03
CA VAL A 40 6.33 -1.75 -21.87
C VAL A 40 4.98 -2.42 -22.12
N GLY A 41 4.97 -3.51 -22.91
CA GLY A 41 3.79 -4.37 -23.08
C GLY A 41 3.46 -5.14 -21.80
N ILE A 42 2.20 -5.52 -21.64
CA ILE A 42 1.71 -6.26 -20.46
C ILE A 42 2.48 -7.60 -20.33
N GLU A 43 2.78 -8.24 -21.44
CA GLU A 43 3.48 -9.51 -21.54
C GLU A 43 4.91 -9.48 -20.97
N ASP A 44 5.58 -8.32 -21.09
CA ASP A 44 6.97 -8.13 -20.64
C ASP A 44 7.08 -7.40 -19.29
N ALA A 45 5.96 -6.89 -18.75
CA ALA A 45 5.97 -5.95 -17.63
C ALA A 45 6.61 -6.52 -16.36
N LEU A 46 6.40 -7.81 -16.07
CA LEU A 46 6.95 -8.44 -14.88
C LEU A 46 8.47 -8.64 -14.93
N ASP A 47 9.09 -8.62 -16.10
CA ASP A 47 10.55 -8.69 -16.27
C ASP A 47 11.29 -7.46 -15.73
N TYR A 48 10.55 -6.39 -15.46
CA TYR A 48 11.06 -5.14 -14.90
C TYR A 48 10.94 -5.05 -13.37
N VAL A 49 10.35 -6.06 -12.72
CA VAL A 49 10.15 -6.10 -11.27
C VAL A 49 11.39 -6.66 -10.57
N ALA A 50 11.84 -5.97 -9.52
CA ALA A 50 12.88 -6.48 -8.61
C ALA A 50 12.30 -7.39 -7.52
N GLY A 51 11.10 -7.10 -7.07
CA GLY A 51 10.44 -7.86 -6.02
C GLY A 51 9.21 -7.16 -5.45
N TYR A 52 8.70 -7.73 -4.37
CA TYR A 52 7.44 -7.37 -3.73
C TYR A 52 7.60 -7.19 -2.22
N PHE A 53 6.73 -6.41 -1.63
CA PHE A 53 6.63 -6.24 -0.17
C PHE A 53 5.19 -5.92 0.24
N VAL A 54 4.92 -5.96 1.55
CA VAL A 54 3.66 -5.42 2.08
C VAL A 54 3.78 -3.92 2.26
N ALA A 55 2.81 -3.18 1.75
CA ALA A 55 2.64 -1.77 2.01
C ALA A 55 1.36 -1.52 2.82
N ASN A 56 1.38 -0.48 3.64
CA ASN A 56 0.17 0.07 4.22
C ASN A 56 0.04 1.52 3.71
N ASP A 57 -0.84 1.74 2.73
CA ASP A 57 -1.07 3.07 2.14
C ASP A 57 -1.99 3.90 3.04
N VAL A 58 -1.51 4.18 4.27
CA VAL A 58 -2.25 4.97 5.26
C VAL A 58 -2.74 6.28 4.64
N SER A 59 -3.98 6.64 4.93
CA SER A 59 -4.68 7.72 4.24
C SER A 59 -5.47 8.57 5.22
N GLU A 60 -5.28 9.89 5.19
CA GLU A 60 -6.19 10.82 5.86
C GLU A 60 -7.34 11.16 4.91
N ARG A 61 -8.49 10.55 5.14
CA ARG A 61 -9.64 10.63 4.21
C ARG A 61 -10.21 12.02 4.08
N HIS A 62 -10.21 12.81 5.15
CA HIS A 62 -10.66 14.20 5.09
C HIS A 62 -9.78 15.02 4.13
N PHE A 63 -8.45 14.88 4.25
CA PHE A 63 -7.52 15.58 3.36
C PHE A 63 -7.60 15.06 1.93
N GLN A 64 -7.80 13.74 1.77
CA GLN A 64 -7.89 13.09 0.47
C GLN A 64 -9.11 13.55 -0.34
N THR A 65 -10.29 13.55 0.28
CA THR A 65 -11.56 13.64 -0.46
C THR A 65 -12.32 14.95 -0.23
N GLN A 66 -12.15 15.60 0.92
CA GLN A 66 -12.91 16.78 1.29
C GLN A 66 -12.15 18.10 1.08
N LEU A 67 -10.81 18.06 1.07
CA LEU A 67 -9.98 19.20 0.76
C LEU A 67 -9.58 19.22 -0.73
N THR A 68 -10.49 19.69 -1.59
CA THR A 68 -10.27 19.91 -3.04
C THR A 68 -10.10 18.66 -3.92
N GLY A 69 -10.27 17.45 -3.39
CA GLY A 69 -10.19 16.20 -4.19
C GLY A 69 -8.80 15.85 -4.72
N GLN A 70 -7.72 16.53 -4.30
CA GLN A 70 -6.35 16.14 -4.63
C GLN A 70 -5.88 15.07 -3.63
N TRP A 71 -5.91 13.83 -4.05
CA TRP A 71 -5.67 12.66 -3.22
C TRP A 71 -4.29 12.63 -2.52
N THR A 72 -3.27 13.16 -3.19
CA THR A 72 -1.90 13.23 -2.66
C THR A 72 -1.84 13.87 -1.27
N LYS A 73 -2.72 14.83 -0.95
CA LYS A 73 -2.77 15.48 0.36
C LYS A 73 -3.04 14.50 1.50
N GLY A 74 -3.97 13.56 1.29
CA GLY A 74 -4.30 12.54 2.30
C GLY A 74 -3.36 11.34 2.28
N LYS A 75 -2.65 11.13 1.18
CA LYS A 75 -1.74 9.99 0.98
C LYS A 75 -0.29 10.27 1.39
N SER A 76 0.09 11.54 1.56
CA SER A 76 1.48 11.97 1.70
C SER A 76 1.80 12.62 3.05
N CYS A 77 0.96 12.41 4.07
CA CYS A 77 1.35 12.80 5.42
C CYS A 77 2.60 12.02 5.86
N ASP A 78 3.46 12.65 6.64
CA ASP A 78 4.68 12.00 7.13
C ASP A 78 4.35 10.67 7.80
N THR A 79 5.17 9.66 7.57
CA THR A 79 5.02 8.28 8.08
C THR A 79 3.82 7.48 7.57
N PHE A 80 3.04 8.00 6.61
CA PHE A 80 1.83 7.33 6.09
C PHE A 80 2.10 6.23 5.06
N GLY A 81 3.34 5.78 4.93
CA GLY A 81 3.76 4.72 4.02
C GLY A 81 4.66 3.68 4.68
N PRO A 82 4.19 2.95 5.71
CA PRO A 82 4.93 1.80 6.21
C PRO A 82 5.08 0.73 5.14
N ILE A 83 6.31 0.24 4.93
CA ILE A 83 6.65 -0.80 3.95
C ILE A 83 7.59 -1.85 4.53
N GLY A 84 7.56 -3.04 3.98
CA GLY A 84 8.47 -4.12 4.35
C GLY A 84 7.74 -5.37 4.84
N PRO A 85 8.31 -6.15 5.80
CA PRO A 85 9.66 -6.01 6.37
C PRO A 85 10.78 -6.41 5.40
N TRP A 86 10.45 -7.17 4.37
CA TRP A 86 11.39 -7.70 3.38
C TRP A 86 10.99 -7.24 1.98
N LEU A 87 11.96 -7.06 1.11
CA LEU A 87 11.78 -7.13 -0.32
C LEU A 87 11.95 -8.59 -0.73
N VAL A 88 10.86 -9.25 -1.12
CA VAL A 88 10.88 -10.63 -1.63
C VAL A 88 11.09 -10.59 -3.13
N THR A 89 12.15 -11.21 -3.61
CA THR A 89 12.51 -11.22 -5.02
C THR A 89 11.55 -12.07 -5.87
N THR A 90 11.53 -11.82 -7.16
CA THR A 90 10.56 -12.43 -8.08
C THR A 90 10.70 -13.95 -8.20
N ASP A 91 11.86 -14.51 -7.91
CA ASP A 91 12.11 -15.97 -7.90
C ASP A 91 11.42 -16.68 -6.72
N GLU A 92 11.11 -15.96 -5.64
CA GLU A 92 10.36 -16.52 -4.49
C GLU A 92 8.84 -16.28 -4.60
N VAL A 93 8.39 -15.38 -5.49
CA VAL A 93 6.96 -15.11 -5.74
C VAL A 93 6.56 -15.66 -7.09
N ALA A 94 6.06 -16.88 -7.12
CA ALA A 94 5.70 -17.57 -8.37
C ALA A 94 4.61 -16.84 -9.19
N ASP A 95 3.67 -16.19 -8.53
CA ASP A 95 2.58 -15.44 -9.17
C ASP A 95 2.10 -14.31 -8.26
N PRO A 96 2.40 -13.04 -8.60
CA PRO A 96 1.97 -11.90 -7.79
C PRO A 96 0.46 -11.70 -7.75
N GLN A 97 -0.30 -12.39 -8.61
CA GLN A 97 -1.77 -12.35 -8.62
C GLN A 97 -2.41 -13.48 -7.79
N LYS A 98 -1.64 -14.17 -6.93
CA LYS A 98 -2.15 -15.25 -6.06
C LYS A 98 -1.69 -15.11 -4.60
N LEU A 99 -1.59 -13.90 -4.11
CA LEU A 99 -1.12 -13.61 -2.76
C LEU A 99 -2.31 -13.25 -1.86
N ASP A 100 -2.46 -13.96 -0.75
CA ASP A 100 -3.40 -13.59 0.29
C ASP A 100 -2.87 -12.39 1.06
N MET A 101 -3.75 -11.45 1.39
CA MET A 101 -3.43 -10.27 2.16
C MET A 101 -4.45 -10.03 3.26
N SER A 102 -3.98 -9.52 4.39
CA SER A 102 -4.86 -9.16 5.48
C SER A 102 -4.31 -8.02 6.31
N LEU A 103 -5.20 -7.30 6.99
CA LEU A 103 -4.83 -6.28 7.95
C LEU A 103 -5.73 -6.37 9.18
N ASP A 104 -5.09 -6.36 10.35
CA ASP A 104 -5.75 -6.30 11.64
C ASP A 104 -5.50 -4.92 12.28
N VAL A 105 -6.50 -4.43 13.02
CA VAL A 105 -6.36 -3.26 13.90
C VAL A 105 -6.70 -3.69 15.32
N ASN A 106 -5.77 -3.54 16.24
CA ASN A 106 -5.90 -3.98 17.63
C ASN A 106 -6.28 -5.47 17.75
N GLY A 107 -5.69 -6.30 16.91
CA GLY A 107 -5.96 -7.75 16.87
C GLY A 107 -7.31 -8.12 16.24
N LYS A 108 -8.08 -7.16 15.74
CA LYS A 108 -9.34 -7.41 15.01
C LYS A 108 -9.10 -7.36 13.51
N ARG A 109 -9.46 -8.44 12.80
CA ARG A 109 -9.40 -8.51 11.35
C ARG A 109 -10.29 -7.45 10.69
N MET A 110 -9.69 -6.55 9.93
CA MET A 110 -10.36 -5.48 9.20
C MET A 110 -10.38 -5.71 7.71
N GLN A 111 -9.26 -6.18 7.14
CA GLN A 111 -9.18 -6.51 5.72
C GLN A 111 -8.77 -7.97 5.51
N THR A 112 -9.38 -8.60 4.53
CA THR A 112 -8.99 -9.91 3.99
C THR A 112 -9.19 -9.85 2.48
N GLY A 113 -8.15 -10.16 1.73
CA GLY A 113 -8.16 -10.11 0.28
C GLY A 113 -7.15 -11.07 -0.33
N ASN A 114 -7.23 -11.19 -1.63
CA ASN A 114 -6.25 -11.92 -2.44
C ASN A 114 -5.97 -11.09 -3.70
N THR A 115 -4.73 -11.01 -4.14
CA THR A 115 -4.34 -10.22 -5.32
C THR A 115 -5.00 -10.70 -6.62
N SER A 116 -5.54 -11.93 -6.65
CA SER A 116 -6.36 -12.41 -7.77
C SER A 116 -7.65 -11.61 -7.99
N THR A 117 -8.08 -10.84 -6.99
CA THR A 117 -9.28 -9.98 -7.08
C THR A 117 -8.97 -8.54 -7.48
N MET A 118 -7.71 -8.21 -7.75
CA MET A 118 -7.34 -6.89 -8.28
C MET A 118 -8.08 -6.61 -9.59
N ILE A 119 -8.53 -5.37 -9.78
CA ILE A 119 -9.20 -4.93 -11.01
C ILE A 119 -8.20 -4.94 -12.18
N PHE A 120 -6.99 -4.48 -11.93
CA PHE A 120 -5.86 -4.52 -12.86
C PHE A 120 -4.73 -5.32 -12.23
N SER A 121 -4.13 -6.21 -12.99
CA SER A 121 -2.96 -6.99 -12.56
C SER A 121 -1.74 -6.09 -12.34
N VAL A 122 -0.72 -6.62 -11.67
CA VAL A 122 0.58 -5.95 -11.53
C VAL A 122 1.16 -5.60 -12.90
N ALA A 123 1.08 -6.53 -13.85
CA ALA A 123 1.57 -6.32 -15.23
C ALA A 123 0.84 -5.16 -15.93
N GLU A 124 -0.50 -5.11 -15.82
CA GLU A 124 -1.29 -4.01 -16.39
C GLU A 124 -0.96 -2.66 -15.72
N CYS A 125 -0.76 -2.63 -14.40
CA CYS A 125 -0.35 -1.42 -13.69
C CYS A 125 1.01 -0.90 -14.19
N ILE A 126 2.01 -1.76 -14.34
CA ILE A 126 3.34 -1.38 -14.83
C ILE A 126 3.25 -0.90 -16.28
N SER A 127 2.60 -1.67 -17.16
CA SER A 127 2.40 -1.30 -18.56
C SER A 127 1.77 0.09 -18.67
N HIS A 128 0.62 0.31 -17.99
CA HIS A 128 -0.08 1.59 -18.01
C HIS A 128 0.76 2.76 -17.47
N LEU A 129 1.45 2.58 -16.37
CA LEU A 129 2.31 3.63 -15.79
C LEU A 129 3.48 3.95 -16.74
N SER A 130 4.04 2.93 -17.40
CA SER A 130 5.12 3.11 -18.36
C SER A 130 4.71 3.88 -19.62
N GLU A 131 3.43 3.91 -19.98
CA GLU A 131 2.91 4.78 -21.03
C GLU A 131 2.98 6.27 -20.67
N LEU A 132 2.80 6.57 -19.38
CA LEU A 132 2.72 7.95 -18.89
C LEU A 132 4.09 8.52 -18.51
N MET A 133 4.93 7.70 -17.87
CA MET A 133 6.24 8.13 -17.35
C MET A 133 7.28 7.02 -17.46
N THR A 134 8.57 7.38 -17.45
CA THR A 134 9.62 6.39 -17.28
C THR A 134 9.66 5.92 -15.84
N LEU A 135 9.60 4.62 -15.63
CA LEU A 135 9.81 4.00 -14.33
C LEU A 135 11.29 3.66 -14.18
N HIS A 136 11.85 3.89 -13.01
CA HIS A 136 13.27 3.67 -12.71
C HIS A 136 13.46 2.60 -11.63
N PRO A 137 14.65 1.95 -11.57
CA PRO A 137 14.99 1.07 -10.47
C PRO A 137 14.82 1.76 -9.12
N GLY A 138 14.09 1.11 -8.20
CA GLY A 138 13.74 1.65 -6.90
C GLY A 138 12.39 2.39 -6.84
N ASP A 139 11.75 2.65 -7.98
CA ASP A 139 10.36 3.14 -7.95
C ASP A 139 9.44 2.09 -7.34
N VAL A 140 8.50 2.56 -6.55
CA VAL A 140 7.53 1.73 -5.84
C VAL A 140 6.13 1.99 -6.37
N ILE A 141 5.41 0.91 -6.67
CA ILE A 141 4.00 0.94 -7.06
C ILE A 141 3.18 0.34 -5.92
N SER A 142 2.30 1.13 -5.33
CA SER A 142 1.21 0.68 -4.47
C SER A 142 0.04 0.27 -5.35
N THR A 143 -0.44 -0.98 -5.20
CA THR A 143 -1.31 -1.62 -6.20
C THR A 143 -2.80 -1.47 -5.91
N GLY A 144 -3.16 -0.87 -4.80
CA GLY A 144 -4.55 -0.74 -4.37
C GLY A 144 -4.94 -1.76 -3.31
N THR A 145 -5.90 -1.37 -2.49
CA THR A 145 -6.28 -2.09 -1.28
C THR A 145 -7.57 -2.91 -1.47
N PRO A 146 -7.67 -4.11 -0.86
CA PRO A 146 -8.93 -4.87 -0.83
C PRO A 146 -9.98 -4.19 0.08
N PRO A 147 -11.26 -4.61 -0.01
CA PRO A 147 -12.32 -4.13 0.87
C PRO A 147 -11.99 -4.29 2.37
N GLY A 148 -12.57 -3.42 3.22
CA GLY A 148 -12.42 -3.47 4.67
C GLY A 148 -11.67 -2.27 5.27
N VAL A 149 -11.42 -1.24 4.46
CA VAL A 149 -10.91 0.06 4.95
C VAL A 149 -11.92 0.72 5.91
N GLY A 150 -11.42 1.51 6.84
CA GLY A 150 -12.22 2.09 7.91
C GLY A 150 -13.36 2.97 7.42
N MET A 151 -13.14 3.77 6.37
CA MET A 151 -14.20 4.60 5.79
C MET A 151 -15.35 3.80 5.16
N GLY A 152 -15.10 2.54 4.82
CA GLY A 152 -16.09 1.63 4.22
C GLY A 152 -16.96 0.88 5.24
N ILE A 153 -16.62 0.92 6.51
CA ILE A 153 -17.31 0.17 7.57
C ILE A 153 -18.74 0.72 7.77
N LYS A 154 -19.68 -0.18 8.01
CA LYS A 154 -21.09 0.12 8.26
C LYS A 154 -21.50 -0.33 9.67
N PRO A 155 -22.44 0.30 10.36
CA PRO A 155 -23.23 1.47 9.91
C PRO A 155 -22.44 2.79 9.90
N GLU A 156 -21.36 2.89 10.66
CA GLU A 156 -20.53 4.10 10.75
C GLU A 156 -19.07 3.79 10.44
N PRO A 157 -18.36 4.69 9.72
CA PRO A 157 -16.93 4.56 9.49
C PRO A 157 -16.13 4.49 10.80
N VAL A 158 -15.01 3.76 10.77
CA VAL A 158 -14.05 3.66 11.87
C VAL A 158 -12.71 4.18 11.40
N PHE A 159 -12.07 5.02 12.20
CA PHE A 159 -10.78 5.61 11.88
C PHE A 159 -9.77 5.37 12.99
N LEU A 160 -8.49 5.42 12.62
CA LEU A 160 -7.36 5.25 13.52
C LEU A 160 -7.33 6.35 14.60
N LYS A 161 -6.93 5.93 15.79
CA LYS A 161 -6.72 6.78 16.95
C LYS A 161 -5.33 6.57 17.51
N GLU A 162 -4.89 7.50 18.33
CA GLU A 162 -3.67 7.34 19.11
C GLU A 162 -3.69 6.04 19.92
N GLY A 163 -2.60 5.27 19.84
CA GLY A 163 -2.44 4.00 20.52
C GLY A 163 -2.98 2.77 19.76
N ASP A 164 -3.63 2.96 18.61
CA ASP A 164 -4.04 1.81 17.78
C ASP A 164 -2.82 1.10 17.19
N VAL A 165 -2.91 -0.21 17.04
CA VAL A 165 -1.87 -1.06 16.43
C VAL A 165 -2.40 -1.68 15.15
N MET A 166 -1.66 -1.50 14.06
CA MET A 166 -1.97 -2.13 12.77
C MET A 166 -1.00 -3.28 12.50
N GLU A 167 -1.52 -4.41 12.05
CA GLU A 167 -0.73 -5.56 11.62
C GLU A 167 -1.16 -5.93 10.20
N ALA A 168 -0.31 -5.65 9.22
CA ALA A 168 -0.55 -5.98 7.82
C ALA A 168 0.30 -7.20 7.43
N VAL A 169 -0.32 -8.16 6.76
CA VAL A 169 0.30 -9.44 6.39
C VAL A 169 -0.02 -9.76 4.94
N SER A 170 0.99 -10.24 4.20
CA SER A 170 0.78 -10.99 2.96
C SER A 170 1.37 -12.39 3.09
N TYR A 171 0.66 -13.37 2.57
CA TYR A 171 0.93 -14.80 2.82
C TYR A 171 2.04 -15.38 1.94
N THR A 172 3.23 -14.77 2.01
CA THR A 172 4.49 -15.39 1.57
C THR A 172 5.65 -14.78 2.36
N HIS A 173 5.62 -14.91 3.70
CA HIS A 173 6.67 -14.41 4.62
C HIS A 173 6.71 -12.89 4.86
N LEU A 174 5.66 -12.14 4.53
CA LEU A 174 5.59 -10.70 4.71
C LEU A 174 4.64 -10.34 5.86
N THR A 175 5.19 -9.85 6.97
CA THR A 175 4.39 -9.37 8.12
C THR A 175 4.83 -7.96 8.48
N LEU A 176 3.92 -7.01 8.48
CA LEU A 176 4.12 -5.62 8.86
C LEU A 176 3.40 -5.32 10.19
N PRO A 177 4.03 -5.44 11.34
CA PRO A 177 3.51 -4.84 12.56
C PRO A 177 3.86 -3.35 12.56
N THR A 178 2.85 -2.48 12.45
CA THR A 178 3.00 -1.04 12.63
C THR A 178 2.14 -0.56 13.77
N SER A 179 2.74 0.12 14.73
CA SER A 179 2.03 0.71 15.86
C SER A 179 1.95 2.22 15.65
N PRO A 180 0.75 2.83 15.52
CA PRO A 180 0.64 4.27 15.55
C PRO A 180 0.85 4.76 16.99
N HIS A 181 1.88 5.56 17.18
CA HIS A 181 2.07 6.34 18.40
C HIS A 181 2.17 7.81 18.03
N VAL A 182 1.53 8.65 18.82
CA VAL A 182 1.68 10.12 18.75
C VAL A 182 2.81 10.54 19.65
#